data_ed167b00ec60c02a0a85c32d549bc34e
#
_entry.id   ed167b00ec60c02a0a85c32d549bc34e
#
_cell.length_a   1.000
_cell.length_b   1.000
_cell.length_c   1.000
_cell.angle_alpha   90.00
_cell.angle_beta   90.00
_cell.angle_gamma   90.00
#
_symmetry.space_group_name_H-M   'P 1'
#
loop_
_entity.id
_entity.type
_entity.pdbx_description
1 polymer ?
#
loop_
_entity_poly.entity_id
_entity_poly.type
_entity_poly.pdbx_seq_one_letter_code
_entity_poly.pdbx_strand_id
1 'polypeptide(L)'
;MKTGSLIAALLVSTAWVGSPLAAEPADMSRQIQAMEKQIRDMQKQLEDMKTGTQGAMEAVAREKAAREAAEKAAREAALEAGGTLVFDAGKQKVIPPANPKIVQSGTNRFTLSSADNAWTIAPTGRIHFDFGGYLNQNPEGTTGPGTVAGGKLTGGVNVRRARFGVTGRALNDFTYSLILDAGGATDATAAINTASIGYTGLRNTILEMGYFANFFVLEEASSSNDSLFIERSTPSTLASNFNAGDPRAAVGFRTWEPNYWFGAYLTSSTPNTAHALTKRTLGAYSRATYQIIETGLQSVHVGIAASHVFDVPNSGVGTARSFTMSERPELRIDPTVLLNTGPLGTLANPVTSVQIYNAESAAAFGGLFAQAEYFRTVVNRRGKTDATFDTGYGQISYTIGGRRTYTANCGCYSGVNPVTPFNPLKGDVGALEFAARVSVANLTDQFDPTVLAAAQPNFVNGGKQTNYTLGLNWYWNSIMLWKFNYIHTDFDRFNPRTAAIATPIPLGLKVDSLSGRFQVMF
;
A
#
# COMPACT_ATOMS: atom_id res chain seq x y z
N MET A 1 25.53 -7.44 -4.54
CA MET A 1 26.36 -6.22 -4.65
C MET A 1 26.42 -5.56 -3.27
N LYS A 2 27.53 -5.75 -2.54
CA LYS A 2 27.85 -5.08 -1.27
C LYS A 2 28.89 -3.99 -1.57
N THR A 3 28.52 -2.94 -2.23
CA THR A 3 29.41 -1.81 -2.55
C THR A 3 29.06 -0.52 -1.81
N GLY A 4 28.05 -0.53 -0.94
CA GLY A 4 27.60 0.66 -0.21
C GLY A 4 28.27 0.90 1.15
N SER A 5 28.99 -0.08 1.73
CA SER A 5 29.55 0.07 3.09
C SER A 5 31.02 0.47 3.15
N LEU A 6 31.71 0.60 2.02
CA LEU A 6 33.15 0.91 2.00
C LEU A 6 33.46 2.41 1.90
N ILE A 7 32.50 3.27 1.62
CA ILE A 7 32.73 4.73 1.51
C ILE A 7 32.59 5.44 2.87
N ALA A 8 31.88 4.84 3.83
CA ALA A 8 31.73 5.45 5.15
C ALA A 8 32.92 5.23 6.09
N ALA A 9 33.80 4.26 5.81
CA ALA A 9 34.96 3.96 6.67
C ALA A 9 36.23 4.76 6.30
N LEU A 10 36.27 5.45 5.16
CA LEU A 10 37.46 6.20 4.73
C LEU A 10 37.43 7.69 5.09
N LEU A 11 36.36 8.22 5.69
CA LEU A 11 36.22 9.64 6.02
C LEU A 11 36.40 10.00 7.50
N VAL A 12 36.80 9.07 8.36
CA VAL A 12 36.99 9.32 9.81
C VAL A 12 38.47 9.36 10.24
N SER A 13 39.45 9.16 9.33
CA SER A 13 40.86 9.08 9.71
C SER A 13 41.72 10.31 9.42
N THR A 14 41.12 11.48 9.07
CA THR A 14 41.92 12.69 8.80
C THR A 14 41.52 13.88 9.65
N ALA A 15 41.54 13.73 10.94
CA ALA A 15 41.48 14.89 11.84
C ALA A 15 42.20 14.55 13.17
N TRP A 16 43.51 14.64 13.13
CA TRP A 16 44.30 15.05 14.31
C TRP A 16 45.76 15.29 13.91
N VAL A 17 46.08 16.49 13.51
CA VAL A 17 47.41 17.02 13.49
C VAL A 17 47.51 18.03 14.62
N GLY A 18 47.95 17.56 15.79
CA GLY A 18 48.36 18.38 16.93
C GLY A 18 49.87 18.26 17.10
N SER A 19 50.51 19.38 17.32
CA SER A 19 51.94 19.74 17.36
C SER A 19 52.92 18.74 18.00
N PRO A 20 54.20 18.80 17.59
CA PRO A 20 55.21 17.79 18.03
C PRO A 20 55.76 18.15 19.39
N LEU A 21 55.43 17.35 20.39
CA LEU A 21 56.24 17.20 21.57
C LEU A 21 57.06 15.89 21.41
N ALA A 22 58.35 15.97 21.59
CA ALA A 22 59.29 14.88 21.43
C ALA A 22 58.83 13.62 22.18
N ALA A 23 58.45 12.60 21.44
CA ALA A 23 58.09 11.30 22.00
C ALA A 23 59.36 10.51 22.29
N GLU A 24 59.45 9.93 23.49
CA GLU A 24 60.48 9.00 23.88
C GLU A 24 60.58 7.80 22.92
N PRO A 25 61.74 7.20 22.68
CA PRO A 25 61.95 6.08 21.74
C PRO A 25 61.06 4.86 21.99
N ALA A 26 60.58 4.68 23.20
CA ALA A 26 59.66 3.58 23.57
C ALA A 26 58.24 3.76 23.00
N ASP A 27 57.79 4.98 22.74
CA ASP A 27 56.44 5.25 22.27
C ASP A 27 56.37 5.11 20.73
N MET A 28 57.46 5.48 20.04
CA MET A 28 57.59 5.27 18.60
C MET A 28 57.61 3.77 18.24
N SER A 29 58.26 2.95 19.07
CA SER A 29 58.27 1.48 18.88
C SER A 29 56.87 0.86 19.03
N ARG A 30 56.06 1.36 19.97
CA ARG A 30 54.66 0.92 20.13
C ARG A 30 53.78 1.36 18.95
N GLN A 31 53.98 2.56 18.43
CA GLN A 31 53.22 3.04 17.25
C GLN A 31 53.60 2.24 16.00
N ILE A 32 54.86 1.89 15.80
CA ILE A 32 55.30 1.04 14.69
C ILE A 32 54.65 -0.36 14.81
N GLN A 33 54.65 -0.97 16.00
CA GLN A 33 54.03 -2.27 16.20
C GLN A 33 52.51 -2.22 15.98
N ALA A 34 51.84 -1.12 16.34
CA ALA A 34 50.42 -0.92 16.09
C ALA A 34 50.11 -0.77 14.60
N MET A 35 50.94 -0.03 13.86
CA MET A 35 50.85 0.10 12.41
C MET A 35 51.13 -1.22 11.68
N GLU A 36 52.12 -1.96 12.07
CA GLU A 36 52.41 -3.29 11.53
C GLU A 36 51.28 -4.28 11.73
N LYS A 37 50.60 -4.20 12.90
CA LYS A 37 49.40 -4.98 13.15
C LYS A 37 48.24 -4.57 12.26
N GLN A 38 48.01 -3.27 12.07
CA GLN A 38 46.96 -2.77 11.16
C GLN A 38 47.24 -3.18 9.69
N ILE A 39 48.49 -3.16 9.26
CA ILE A 39 48.88 -3.60 7.90
C ILE A 39 48.59 -5.11 7.75
N ARG A 40 48.90 -5.94 8.73
CA ARG A 40 48.59 -7.38 8.69
C ARG A 40 47.06 -7.63 8.67
N ASP A 41 46.31 -6.90 9.47
CA ASP A 41 44.86 -7.02 9.51
C ASP A 41 44.22 -6.57 8.19
N MET A 42 44.70 -5.49 7.57
CA MET A 42 44.28 -5.05 6.23
C MET A 42 44.65 -6.03 5.14
N GLN A 43 45.87 -6.62 5.18
CA GLN A 43 46.27 -7.65 4.23
C GLN A 43 45.40 -8.89 4.31
N LYS A 44 45.03 -9.31 5.52
CA LYS A 44 44.12 -10.41 5.74
C LYS A 44 42.70 -10.10 5.22
N GLN A 45 42.18 -8.90 5.46
CA GLN A 45 40.91 -8.46 4.92
C GLN A 45 40.89 -8.40 3.38
N LEU A 46 42.01 -8.04 2.77
CA LEU A 46 42.17 -7.97 1.34
C LEU A 46 42.21 -9.38 0.71
N GLU A 47 42.77 -10.34 1.41
CA GLU A 47 42.82 -11.75 1.02
C GLU A 47 41.46 -12.43 1.16
N ASP A 48 40.73 -12.14 2.25
CA ASP A 48 39.35 -12.58 2.47
C ASP A 48 38.39 -11.97 1.45
N MET A 49 38.59 -10.71 1.04
CA MET A 49 37.83 -10.10 -0.05
C MET A 49 38.15 -10.70 -1.42
N LYS A 50 39.43 -11.02 -1.71
CA LYS A 50 39.80 -11.68 -2.96
C LYS A 50 39.16 -13.06 -3.06
N THR A 51 39.23 -13.85 -2.02
CA THR A 51 38.61 -15.19 -1.98
C THR A 51 37.10 -15.12 -2.08
N GLY A 52 36.47 -14.14 -1.40
CA GLY A 52 35.02 -13.88 -1.51
C GLY A 52 34.59 -13.47 -2.93
N THR A 53 35.38 -12.60 -3.59
CA THR A 53 35.08 -12.18 -4.99
C THR A 53 35.32 -13.31 -6.00
N GLN A 54 36.35 -14.12 -5.82
CA GLN A 54 36.56 -15.31 -6.66
C GLN A 54 35.44 -16.32 -6.51
N GLY A 55 35.01 -16.62 -5.29
CA GLY A 55 33.85 -17.50 -5.04
C GLY A 55 32.55 -16.97 -5.64
N ALA A 56 32.31 -15.65 -5.58
CA ALA A 56 31.16 -15.03 -6.21
C ALA A 56 31.22 -15.09 -7.74
N MET A 57 32.40 -14.87 -8.34
CA MET A 57 32.61 -15.01 -9.80
C MET A 57 32.42 -16.44 -10.27
N GLU A 58 32.92 -17.43 -9.52
CA GLU A 58 32.71 -18.84 -9.84
C GLU A 58 31.24 -19.26 -9.70
N ALA A 59 30.53 -18.74 -8.69
CA ALA A 59 29.09 -18.99 -8.53
C ALA A 59 28.28 -18.43 -9.71
N VAL A 60 28.59 -17.19 -10.15
CA VAL A 60 27.97 -16.57 -11.33
C VAL A 60 28.30 -17.36 -12.62
N ALA A 61 29.55 -17.83 -12.75
CA ALA A 61 29.95 -18.63 -13.90
C ALA A 61 29.24 -20.00 -13.92
N ARG A 62 29.08 -20.65 -12.76
CA ARG A 62 28.32 -21.90 -12.63
C ARG A 62 26.83 -21.71 -12.93
N GLU A 63 26.24 -20.64 -12.43
CA GLU A 63 24.84 -20.30 -12.70
C GLU A 63 24.62 -20.02 -14.20
N LYS A 64 25.53 -19.29 -14.83
CA LYS A 64 25.50 -19.04 -16.28
C LYS A 64 25.63 -20.35 -17.08
N ALA A 65 26.57 -21.19 -16.72
CA ALA A 65 26.76 -22.50 -17.38
C ALA A 65 25.55 -23.42 -17.18
N ALA A 66 24.96 -23.44 -15.99
CA ALA A 66 23.74 -24.20 -15.72
C ALA A 66 22.54 -23.68 -16.54
N ARG A 67 22.42 -22.36 -16.69
CA ARG A 67 21.39 -21.72 -17.52
C ARG A 67 21.56 -22.07 -19.01
N GLU A 68 22.77 -21.98 -19.53
CA GLU A 68 23.10 -22.36 -20.92
C GLU A 68 22.85 -23.85 -21.17
N ALA A 69 23.19 -24.74 -20.21
CA ALA A 69 22.92 -26.14 -20.30
C ALA A 69 21.41 -26.48 -20.28
N ALA A 70 20.65 -25.78 -19.40
CA ALA A 70 19.20 -25.91 -19.33
C ALA A 70 18.51 -25.41 -20.62
N GLU A 71 18.99 -24.29 -21.18
CA GLU A 71 18.48 -23.74 -22.44
C GLU A 71 18.78 -24.70 -23.63
N LYS A 72 19.97 -25.32 -23.66
CA LYS A 72 20.32 -26.33 -24.63
C LYS A 72 19.46 -27.57 -24.52
N ALA A 73 19.27 -28.08 -23.32
CA ALA A 73 18.40 -29.24 -23.06
C ALA A 73 16.93 -28.96 -23.42
N ALA A 74 16.43 -27.77 -23.09
CA ALA A 74 15.08 -27.34 -23.46
C ALA A 74 14.92 -27.22 -24.98
N ARG A 75 15.95 -26.78 -25.67
CA ARG A 75 15.99 -26.69 -27.13
C ARG A 75 15.97 -28.06 -27.79
N GLU A 76 16.77 -28.98 -27.29
CA GLU A 76 16.79 -30.38 -27.77
C GLU A 76 15.45 -31.08 -27.55
N ALA A 77 14.89 -30.98 -26.37
CA ALA A 77 13.56 -31.52 -26.03
C ALA A 77 12.44 -30.88 -26.90
N ALA A 78 12.53 -29.60 -27.22
CA ALA A 78 11.55 -28.92 -28.07
C ALA A 78 11.66 -29.38 -29.53
N LEU A 79 12.88 -29.69 -30.03
CA LEU A 79 13.08 -30.28 -31.36
C LEU A 79 12.56 -31.72 -31.44
N GLU A 80 12.81 -32.53 -30.42
CA GLU A 80 12.27 -33.90 -30.32
C GLU A 80 10.73 -33.92 -30.27
N ALA A 81 10.13 -32.88 -29.68
CA ALA A 81 8.68 -32.72 -29.63
C ALA A 81 8.05 -32.17 -30.92
N GLY A 82 8.83 -32.02 -32.01
CA GLY A 82 8.33 -31.52 -33.30
C GLY A 82 8.36 -29.99 -33.45
N GLY A 83 9.15 -29.29 -32.67
CA GLY A 83 9.35 -27.85 -32.78
C GLY A 83 10.06 -27.43 -34.06
N THR A 84 9.78 -26.22 -34.55
CA THR A 84 10.36 -25.65 -35.78
C THR A 84 11.52 -24.75 -35.44
N LEU A 85 12.66 -24.90 -36.12
CA LEU A 85 13.80 -23.98 -36.07
C LEU A 85 13.49 -22.69 -36.86
N VAL A 86 13.54 -21.58 -36.18
CA VAL A 86 13.38 -20.24 -36.79
C VAL A 86 14.61 -19.40 -36.49
N PHE A 87 15.04 -18.60 -37.47
CA PHE A 87 16.12 -17.63 -37.33
C PHE A 87 15.50 -16.26 -36.99
N ASP A 88 15.75 -15.78 -35.80
CA ASP A 88 15.35 -14.44 -35.37
C ASP A 88 16.59 -13.65 -34.92
N ALA A 89 16.78 -12.46 -35.48
CA ALA A 89 17.90 -11.54 -35.18
C ALA A 89 19.28 -12.22 -35.17
N GLY A 90 19.52 -13.20 -36.07
CA GLY A 90 20.81 -13.90 -36.21
C GLY A 90 21.04 -15.03 -35.19
N LYS A 91 20.05 -15.34 -34.33
CA LYS A 91 20.10 -16.48 -33.39
C LYS A 91 19.10 -17.56 -33.80
N GLN A 92 19.55 -18.81 -33.71
CA GLN A 92 18.65 -19.96 -33.90
C GLN A 92 17.74 -20.10 -32.69
N LYS A 93 16.43 -20.00 -32.89
CA LYS A 93 15.39 -20.22 -31.88
C LYS A 93 14.53 -21.40 -32.30
N VAL A 94 14.32 -22.36 -31.40
CA VAL A 94 13.33 -23.42 -31.62
C VAL A 94 11.98 -22.88 -31.15
N ILE A 95 11.00 -22.83 -32.07
CA ILE A 95 9.62 -22.57 -31.71
C ILE A 95 9.00 -23.95 -31.38
N PRO A 96 8.60 -24.18 -30.11
CA PRO A 96 7.87 -25.42 -29.77
C PRO A 96 6.56 -25.49 -30.55
N PRO A 97 5.99 -26.70 -30.73
CA PRO A 97 4.70 -26.84 -31.38
C PRO A 97 3.65 -25.99 -30.68
N ALA A 98 2.85 -25.31 -31.49
CA ALA A 98 1.93 -24.21 -31.06
C ALA A 98 0.71 -24.72 -30.26
N ASN A 99 0.91 -25.59 -29.28
CA ASN A 99 -0.16 -25.98 -28.37
C ASN A 99 -0.02 -25.21 -27.07
N PRO A 100 -0.89 -24.23 -26.79
CA PRO A 100 -0.91 -23.54 -25.52
C PRO A 100 -1.21 -24.55 -24.40
N LYS A 101 -0.44 -24.47 -23.32
CA LYS A 101 -0.68 -25.28 -22.12
C LYS A 101 -1.65 -24.55 -21.21
N ILE A 102 -2.69 -25.25 -20.77
CA ILE A 102 -3.53 -24.78 -19.66
C ILE A 102 -2.87 -25.27 -18.39
N VAL A 103 -2.38 -24.33 -17.57
CA VAL A 103 -1.75 -24.64 -16.28
C VAL A 103 -2.67 -24.12 -15.18
N GLN A 104 -3.00 -24.98 -14.23
CA GLN A 104 -3.66 -24.57 -13.00
C GLN A 104 -2.58 -24.02 -12.06
N SER A 105 -2.57 -22.72 -11.80
CA SER A 105 -1.69 -22.14 -10.79
C SER A 105 -2.27 -22.37 -9.39
N GLY A 106 -1.40 -22.44 -8.36
CA GLY A 106 -1.72 -22.89 -7.00
C GLY A 106 -2.82 -22.14 -6.21
N THR A 107 -3.56 -21.24 -6.84
CA THR A 107 -4.72 -20.52 -6.25
C THR A 107 -6.01 -20.75 -7.03
N ASN A 108 -6.19 -21.93 -7.63
CA ASN A 108 -7.37 -22.30 -8.45
C ASN A 108 -7.58 -21.39 -9.67
N ARG A 109 -6.53 -20.74 -10.18
CA ARG A 109 -6.59 -19.87 -11.35
C ARG A 109 -6.15 -20.62 -12.59
N PHE A 110 -6.86 -20.38 -13.69
CA PHE A 110 -6.44 -20.84 -14.99
C PHE A 110 -5.39 -19.92 -15.57
N THR A 111 -4.30 -20.48 -16.07
CA THR A 111 -3.29 -19.73 -16.81
C THR A 111 -3.10 -20.42 -18.17
N LEU A 112 -3.25 -19.66 -19.24
CA LEU A 112 -2.84 -20.08 -20.56
C LEU A 112 -1.38 -19.68 -20.74
N SER A 113 -0.54 -20.62 -21.14
CA SER A 113 0.87 -20.37 -21.41
C SER A 113 1.22 -20.75 -22.84
N SER A 114 2.11 -19.98 -23.48
CA SER A 114 2.80 -20.44 -24.70
C SER A 114 3.64 -21.67 -24.39
N ALA A 115 3.97 -22.45 -25.41
CA ALA A 115 4.72 -23.69 -25.22
C ALA A 115 6.10 -23.46 -24.57
N ASP A 116 6.74 -22.33 -24.82
CA ASP A 116 8.01 -21.89 -24.23
C ASP A 116 7.84 -21.15 -22.88
N ASN A 117 6.61 -21.03 -22.36
CA ASN A 117 6.24 -20.26 -21.18
C ASN A 117 6.66 -18.77 -21.22
N ALA A 118 7.09 -18.24 -22.36
CA ALA A 118 7.48 -16.84 -22.51
C ALA A 118 6.27 -15.89 -22.41
N TRP A 119 5.08 -16.38 -22.75
CA TRP A 119 3.83 -15.66 -22.66
C TRP A 119 2.83 -16.42 -21.78
N THR A 120 2.23 -15.71 -20.86
CA THR A 120 1.14 -16.25 -20.04
C THR A 120 0.00 -15.26 -19.97
N ILE A 121 -1.22 -15.76 -19.89
CA ILE A 121 -2.43 -14.95 -19.65
C ILE A 121 -3.29 -15.69 -18.63
N ALA A 122 -3.67 -15.00 -17.56
CA ALA A 122 -4.53 -15.49 -16.51
C ALA A 122 -5.73 -14.56 -16.34
N PRO A 123 -6.97 -15.03 -16.55
CA PRO A 123 -8.16 -14.30 -16.13
C PRO A 123 -8.12 -14.08 -14.63
N THR A 124 -8.56 -12.91 -14.19
CA THR A 124 -8.67 -12.56 -12.78
C THR A 124 -9.91 -11.74 -12.55
N GLY A 125 -10.53 -11.91 -11.40
CA GLY A 125 -11.71 -11.17 -11.06
C GLY A 125 -12.09 -11.24 -9.60
N ARG A 126 -13.04 -10.39 -9.21
CA ARG A 126 -13.68 -10.40 -7.90
C ARG A 126 -15.03 -9.73 -7.93
N ILE A 127 -15.93 -10.26 -7.12
CA ILE A 127 -17.23 -9.65 -6.85
C ILE A 127 -17.36 -9.50 -5.34
N HIS A 128 -17.62 -8.27 -4.89
CA HIS A 128 -17.96 -7.94 -3.51
C HIS A 128 -19.39 -7.41 -3.50
N PHE A 129 -20.29 -8.15 -2.87
CA PHE A 129 -21.68 -7.76 -2.68
C PHE A 129 -21.89 -7.40 -1.21
N ASP A 130 -22.18 -6.12 -0.96
CA ASP A 130 -22.36 -5.56 0.37
C ASP A 130 -23.84 -5.30 0.66
N PHE A 131 -24.22 -5.48 1.92
CA PHE A 131 -25.50 -5.08 2.45
C PHE A 131 -25.34 -4.58 3.88
N GLY A 132 -26.21 -3.71 4.33
CA GLY A 132 -26.15 -3.22 5.71
C GLY A 132 -27.11 -2.08 5.97
N GLY A 133 -27.09 -1.61 7.21
CA GLY A 133 -27.93 -0.53 7.66
C GLY A 133 -27.37 0.17 8.89
N TYR A 134 -27.95 1.31 9.18
CA TYR A 134 -27.59 2.17 10.29
C TYR A 134 -28.69 2.13 11.35
N LEU A 135 -28.28 1.90 12.59
CA LEU A 135 -29.10 1.77 13.76
C LEU A 135 -28.77 2.91 14.74
N ASN A 136 -29.65 3.15 15.73
CA ASN A 136 -29.35 4.03 16.87
C ASN A 136 -28.70 5.36 16.47
N GLN A 137 -29.23 6.03 15.45
CA GLN A 137 -28.68 7.30 14.97
C GLN A 137 -29.07 8.43 15.93
N ASN A 138 -28.10 8.92 16.69
CA ASN A 138 -28.25 9.98 17.67
C ASN A 138 -27.48 11.23 17.23
N PRO A 139 -28.09 12.15 16.45
CA PRO A 139 -27.46 13.39 16.08
C PRO A 139 -27.36 14.31 17.30
N GLU A 140 -26.20 14.94 17.47
CA GLU A 140 -25.99 16.00 18.46
C GLU A 140 -26.30 17.35 17.82
N GLY A 141 -27.17 18.13 18.46
CA GLY A 141 -27.57 19.47 18.02
C GLY A 141 -28.86 19.52 17.21
N THR A 142 -29.40 20.74 17.11
CA THR A 142 -30.64 21.03 16.39
C THR A 142 -30.40 21.24 14.91
N THR A 143 -31.42 20.97 14.10
CA THR A 143 -31.46 21.19 12.66
C THR A 143 -31.22 22.67 12.31
N GLY A 144 -30.01 23.03 11.95
CA GLY A 144 -29.62 24.36 11.46
C GLY A 144 -28.81 24.26 10.17
N PRO A 145 -28.59 25.37 9.43
CA PRO A 145 -27.72 25.36 8.25
C PRO A 145 -26.32 24.91 8.66
N GLY A 146 -25.90 23.75 8.19
CA GLY A 146 -24.60 23.12 8.50
C GLY A 146 -24.66 21.90 9.42
N THR A 147 -25.85 21.49 9.88
CA THR A 147 -26.03 20.13 10.44
C THR A 147 -25.62 19.09 9.41
N VAL A 148 -25.09 17.96 9.86
CA VAL A 148 -24.99 16.77 9.02
C VAL A 148 -26.36 16.64 8.36
N ALA A 149 -26.41 16.98 7.09
CA ALA A 149 -27.60 17.40 6.36
C ALA A 149 -28.79 16.52 6.72
N GLY A 150 -29.69 17.04 7.56
CA GLY A 150 -31.07 16.70 7.82
C GLY A 150 -31.64 15.31 7.52
N GLY A 151 -30.84 14.33 7.18
CA GLY A 151 -31.26 12.99 6.79
C GLY A 151 -30.61 11.94 7.70
N LYS A 152 -31.40 10.94 8.06
CA LYS A 152 -30.88 9.71 8.64
C LYS A 152 -30.07 8.98 7.57
N LEU A 153 -28.93 8.42 7.95
CA LEU A 153 -28.20 7.47 7.11
C LEU A 153 -29.10 6.28 6.77
N THR A 154 -29.08 5.85 5.52
CA THR A 154 -29.98 4.83 5.02
C THR A 154 -29.25 3.52 4.72
N GLY A 155 -29.85 2.41 5.07
CA GLY A 155 -29.36 1.07 4.72
C GLY A 155 -29.67 0.71 3.27
N GLY A 156 -29.02 -0.33 2.78
CA GLY A 156 -29.22 -0.82 1.42
C GLY A 156 -28.26 -1.93 1.03
N VAL A 157 -28.10 -2.10 -0.27
CA VAL A 157 -27.20 -3.07 -0.90
C VAL A 157 -26.31 -2.37 -1.91
N ASN A 158 -25.11 -2.91 -2.13
CA ASN A 158 -24.15 -2.35 -3.06
C ASN A 158 -23.27 -3.45 -3.67
N VAL A 159 -23.10 -3.45 -4.98
CA VAL A 159 -22.00 -4.20 -5.62
C VAL A 159 -20.73 -3.37 -5.50
N ARG A 160 -20.05 -3.52 -4.38
CA ARG A 160 -18.91 -2.68 -4.00
C ARG A 160 -17.72 -2.79 -4.95
N ARG A 161 -17.49 -4.01 -5.49
CA ARG A 161 -16.49 -4.28 -6.53
C ARG A 161 -17.01 -5.34 -7.49
N ALA A 162 -16.89 -5.06 -8.77
CA ALA A 162 -17.14 -6.00 -9.86
C ALA A 162 -15.95 -5.93 -10.81
N ARG A 163 -14.83 -6.53 -10.41
CA ARG A 163 -13.58 -6.48 -11.17
C ARG A 163 -13.43 -7.69 -12.04
N PHE A 164 -13.04 -7.45 -13.28
CA PHE A 164 -12.68 -8.48 -14.23
C PHE A 164 -11.51 -8.01 -15.10
N GLY A 165 -10.58 -8.89 -15.38
CA GLY A 165 -9.42 -8.54 -16.16
C GLY A 165 -8.51 -9.71 -16.46
N VAL A 166 -7.34 -9.38 -16.96
CA VAL A 166 -6.27 -10.31 -17.28
C VAL A 166 -4.97 -9.84 -16.70
N THR A 167 -4.19 -10.79 -16.21
CA THR A 167 -2.80 -10.59 -15.79
C THR A 167 -1.94 -11.60 -16.53
N GLY A 168 -0.67 -11.30 -16.70
CA GLY A 168 0.19 -12.24 -17.37
C GLY A 168 1.64 -11.80 -17.43
N ARG A 169 2.39 -12.60 -18.19
CA ARG A 169 3.79 -12.35 -18.49
C ARG A 169 3.99 -12.29 -19.99
N ALA A 170 4.92 -11.48 -20.43
CA ALA A 170 5.36 -11.36 -21.80
C ALA A 170 6.89 -11.43 -21.85
N LEU A 171 7.44 -12.17 -22.81
CA LEU A 171 8.88 -12.28 -23.06
C LEU A 171 9.69 -12.69 -21.79
N ASN A 172 9.11 -13.49 -20.92
CA ASN A 172 9.63 -13.95 -19.62
C ASN A 172 9.76 -12.88 -18.54
N ASP A 173 10.27 -11.71 -18.86
CA ASP A 173 10.69 -10.69 -17.90
C ASP A 173 9.71 -9.53 -17.76
N PHE A 174 8.69 -9.45 -18.59
CA PHE A 174 7.68 -8.42 -18.51
C PHE A 174 6.37 -8.98 -17.94
N THR A 175 5.81 -8.31 -16.95
CA THR A 175 4.46 -8.57 -16.45
C THR A 175 3.51 -7.51 -16.96
N TYR A 176 2.25 -7.88 -17.15
CA TYR A 176 1.21 -6.94 -17.51
C TYR A 176 -0.08 -7.23 -16.74
N SER A 177 -0.88 -6.20 -16.55
CA SER A 177 -2.18 -6.30 -15.90
C SER A 177 -3.15 -5.31 -16.53
N LEU A 178 -4.33 -5.78 -16.91
CA LEU A 178 -5.45 -4.95 -17.31
C LEU A 178 -6.69 -5.42 -16.57
N ILE A 179 -7.21 -4.60 -15.65
CA ILE A 179 -8.37 -4.90 -14.82
C ILE A 179 -9.35 -3.73 -14.90
N LEU A 180 -10.59 -4.04 -15.22
CA LEU A 180 -11.71 -3.12 -15.17
C LEU A 180 -12.49 -3.32 -13.87
N ASP A 181 -13.09 -2.27 -13.35
CA ASP A 181 -14.02 -2.31 -12.21
C ASP A 181 -15.35 -1.67 -12.64
N ALA A 182 -16.41 -2.45 -12.60
CA ALA A 182 -17.78 -2.01 -12.86
C ALA A 182 -18.60 -1.94 -11.57
N GLY A 183 -17.97 -2.09 -10.40
CA GLY A 183 -18.59 -1.99 -9.09
C GLY A 183 -18.36 -0.61 -8.46
N GLY A 184 -19.00 -0.40 -7.33
CA GLY A 184 -18.82 0.80 -6.52
C GLY A 184 -19.96 1.79 -6.68
N ALA A 185 -19.84 2.99 -6.27
CA ALA A 185 -20.81 4.04 -6.03
C ALA A 185 -22.02 4.12 -6.98
N THR A 186 -22.97 4.93 -6.61
CA THR A 186 -24.31 5.21 -7.17
C THR A 186 -24.42 5.30 -8.71
N ASP A 187 -23.31 5.45 -9.43
CA ASP A 187 -23.29 5.60 -10.89
C ASP A 187 -22.31 4.63 -11.57
N ALA A 188 -22.29 3.37 -11.16
CA ALA A 188 -21.39 2.32 -11.61
C ALA A 188 -21.01 2.43 -13.11
N THR A 189 -20.08 3.28 -13.44
CA THR A 189 -19.43 3.33 -14.75
C THR A 189 -18.21 2.42 -14.70
N ALA A 190 -18.10 1.53 -15.67
CA ALA A 190 -16.92 0.69 -15.80
C ALA A 190 -15.68 1.57 -15.96
N ALA A 191 -14.70 1.39 -15.09
CA ALA A 191 -13.48 2.16 -15.03
C ALA A 191 -12.26 1.26 -15.09
N ILE A 192 -11.15 1.79 -15.61
CA ILE A 192 -9.86 1.12 -15.48
C ILE A 192 -9.45 1.13 -14.01
N ASN A 193 -9.31 -0.05 -13.42
CA ASN A 193 -8.75 -0.20 -12.09
C ASN A 193 -7.23 -0.39 -12.15
N THR A 194 -6.76 -1.21 -13.09
CA THR A 194 -5.33 -1.46 -13.30
C THR A 194 -5.05 -1.53 -14.80
N ALA A 195 -4.02 -0.83 -15.25
CA ALA A 195 -3.44 -0.96 -16.58
C ALA A 195 -1.95 -0.70 -16.45
N SER A 196 -1.15 -1.75 -16.24
CA SER A 196 0.25 -1.63 -15.89
C SER A 196 1.14 -2.63 -16.61
N ILE A 197 2.41 -2.25 -16.76
CA ILE A 197 3.50 -3.07 -17.25
C ILE A 197 4.61 -3.02 -16.21
N GLY A 198 5.22 -4.18 -15.92
CA GLY A 198 6.36 -4.29 -15.02
C GLY A 198 7.49 -5.08 -15.66
N TYR A 199 8.73 -4.70 -15.40
CA TYR A 199 9.93 -5.46 -15.74
C TYR A 199 10.46 -6.18 -14.51
N THR A 200 10.59 -7.50 -14.60
CA THR A 200 10.96 -8.42 -13.51
C THR A 200 12.28 -9.15 -13.74
N GLY A 201 13.06 -8.74 -14.75
CA GLY A 201 14.37 -9.35 -15.06
C GLY A 201 15.46 -9.08 -14.02
N LEU A 202 15.18 -8.26 -12.99
CA LEU A 202 16.05 -8.03 -11.85
C LEU A 202 15.61 -8.88 -10.67
N ARG A 203 16.56 -9.45 -9.95
CA ARG A 203 16.24 -10.28 -8.77
C ARG A 203 15.49 -9.47 -7.72
N ASN A 204 14.35 -10.01 -7.27
CA ASN A 204 13.51 -9.42 -6.23
C ASN A 204 13.23 -7.93 -6.44
N THR A 205 13.13 -7.49 -7.71
CA THR A 205 12.92 -6.09 -8.06
C THR A 205 11.97 -6.01 -9.25
N ILE A 206 11.02 -5.12 -9.18
CA ILE A 206 10.10 -4.79 -10.27
C ILE A 206 10.25 -3.30 -10.58
N LEU A 207 10.51 -2.99 -11.85
CA LEU A 207 10.34 -1.65 -12.40
C LEU A 207 8.95 -1.64 -13.03
N GLU A 208 8.07 -0.73 -12.62
CA GLU A 208 6.69 -0.77 -13.09
C GLU A 208 6.15 0.62 -13.43
N MET A 209 5.26 0.64 -14.41
CA MET A 209 4.59 1.86 -14.85
C MET A 209 3.15 1.57 -15.28
N GLY A 210 2.30 2.58 -15.17
CA GLY A 210 0.90 2.49 -15.56
C GLY A 210 -0.06 2.98 -14.50
N TYR A 211 -1.31 2.49 -14.56
CA TYR A 211 -2.32 2.74 -13.55
C TYR A 211 -2.44 1.51 -12.64
N PHE A 212 -2.15 1.66 -11.37
CA PHE A 212 -2.26 0.59 -10.38
C PHE A 212 -2.41 1.15 -8.95
N ALA A 213 -2.89 0.32 -8.04
CA ALA A 213 -2.91 0.65 -6.61
C ALA A 213 -1.48 0.69 -6.07
N ASN A 214 -1.13 1.78 -5.44
CA ASN A 214 0.21 2.03 -4.94
C ASN A 214 0.41 1.45 -3.53
N PHE A 215 1.67 1.22 -3.13
CA PHE A 215 2.05 0.51 -1.90
C PHE A 215 2.35 1.46 -0.72
N PHE A 216 1.79 2.67 -0.72
CA PHE A 216 2.10 3.68 0.29
C PHE A 216 1.53 3.36 1.69
N VAL A 217 0.31 2.87 1.76
CA VAL A 217 -0.41 2.49 2.98
C VAL A 217 -0.36 0.99 3.14
N LEU A 218 -0.01 0.48 4.33
CA LEU A 218 0.08 -0.97 4.60
C LEU A 218 -1.26 -1.68 4.37
N GLU A 219 -2.37 -1.09 4.87
CA GLU A 219 -3.71 -1.65 4.67
C GLU A 219 -4.12 -1.65 3.18
N GLU A 220 -3.61 -0.70 2.38
CA GLU A 220 -3.84 -0.63 0.92
C GLU A 220 -2.90 -1.56 0.14
N ALA A 221 -1.66 -1.75 0.59
CA ALA A 221 -0.70 -2.67 -0.01
C ALA A 221 -1.21 -4.12 0.01
N SER A 222 -2.02 -4.47 1.01
CA SER A 222 -2.80 -5.70 1.03
C SER A 222 -3.97 -5.61 0.04
N SER A 223 -4.24 -6.71 -0.66
CA SER A 223 -5.39 -6.78 -1.57
C SER A 223 -6.70 -6.48 -0.83
N SER A 224 -7.65 -5.82 -1.49
CA SER A 224 -9.00 -5.66 -0.93
C SER A 224 -9.75 -6.99 -0.73
N ASN A 225 -9.26 -8.09 -1.32
CA ASN A 225 -9.74 -9.44 -1.01
C ASN A 225 -9.33 -9.86 0.41
N ASP A 226 -8.17 -9.38 0.84
CA ASP A 226 -7.48 -9.78 2.07
C ASP A 226 -7.73 -8.83 3.23
N SER A 227 -8.45 -7.71 3.01
CA SER A 227 -8.79 -6.74 4.06
C SER A 227 -9.47 -7.43 5.25
N LEU A 228 -9.14 -7.00 6.46
CA LEU A 228 -9.70 -7.59 7.69
C LEU A 228 -11.18 -7.24 7.87
N PHE A 229 -11.59 -6.07 7.45
CA PHE A 229 -12.97 -5.58 7.52
C PHE A 229 -13.57 -5.35 6.13
N ILE A 230 -14.87 -5.09 6.07
CA ILE A 230 -15.59 -4.80 4.81
C ILE A 230 -14.99 -3.59 4.11
N GLU A 231 -14.71 -2.51 4.85
CA GLU A 231 -14.00 -1.35 4.32
C GLU A 231 -12.69 -1.11 5.09
N ARG A 232 -11.75 -0.44 4.44
CA ARG A 232 -10.54 0.04 5.08
C ARG A 232 -10.85 1.07 6.13
N SER A 233 -9.92 1.29 7.04
CA SER A 233 -10.03 2.32 8.06
C SER A 233 -10.14 3.71 7.43
N THR A 234 -10.86 4.61 8.08
CA THR A 234 -10.93 6.03 7.68
C THR A 234 -9.55 6.66 7.50
N PRO A 235 -8.57 6.48 8.42
CA PRO A 235 -7.20 6.96 8.24
C PRO A 235 -6.52 6.48 6.97
N SER A 236 -6.57 5.18 6.69
CA SER A 236 -5.97 4.59 5.48
C SER A 236 -6.59 5.15 4.21
N THR A 237 -7.91 5.29 4.18
CA THR A 237 -8.63 5.84 3.02
C THR A 237 -8.26 7.31 2.79
N LEU A 238 -8.21 8.13 3.85
CA LEU A 238 -7.80 9.54 3.74
C LEU A 238 -6.36 9.68 3.22
N ALA A 239 -5.43 8.82 3.67
CA ALA A 239 -4.05 8.85 3.24
C ALA A 239 -3.88 8.38 1.78
N SER A 240 -4.64 7.37 1.35
CA SER A 240 -4.51 6.76 0.02
C SER A 240 -5.21 7.56 -1.08
N ASN A 241 -6.27 8.30 -0.78
CA ASN A 241 -7.09 8.98 -1.79
C ASN A 241 -6.38 10.12 -2.53
N PHE A 242 -5.26 10.62 -2.03
CA PHE A 242 -4.67 11.84 -2.57
C PHE A 242 -3.49 11.63 -3.51
N ASN A 243 -2.46 10.91 -3.11
CA ASN A 243 -1.23 10.77 -3.91
C ASN A 243 -0.82 9.33 -4.17
N ALA A 244 -1.12 8.43 -3.26
CA ALA A 244 -0.67 7.05 -3.30
C ALA A 244 -1.67 6.15 -2.58
N GLY A 245 -1.80 4.90 -3.05
CA GLY A 245 -2.73 3.91 -2.53
C GLY A 245 -3.80 3.55 -3.55
N ASP A 246 -4.79 4.41 -3.77
CA ASP A 246 -5.79 4.21 -4.82
C ASP A 246 -5.16 4.15 -6.22
N PRO A 247 -5.77 3.43 -7.20
CA PRO A 247 -5.24 3.33 -8.56
C PRO A 247 -5.03 4.70 -9.19
N ARG A 248 -3.79 4.94 -9.61
CA ARG A 248 -3.39 6.17 -10.31
C ARG A 248 -2.18 5.93 -11.20
N ALA A 249 -1.93 6.84 -12.11
CA ALA A 249 -0.73 6.81 -12.93
C ALA A 249 0.50 6.87 -12.04
N ALA A 250 1.40 5.94 -12.21
CA ALA A 250 2.66 5.88 -11.47
C ALA A 250 3.78 5.28 -12.32
N VAL A 251 5.00 5.65 -12.02
CA VAL A 251 6.24 5.03 -12.52
C VAL A 251 7.22 4.94 -11.37
N GLY A 252 7.85 3.80 -11.22
CA GLY A 252 8.80 3.58 -10.14
C GLY A 252 9.26 2.16 -10.02
N PHE A 253 9.71 1.81 -8.84
CA PHE A 253 10.21 0.47 -8.56
C PHE A 253 9.91 0.05 -7.14
N ARG A 254 9.95 -1.26 -6.94
CA ARG A 254 9.99 -1.89 -5.64
C ARG A 254 11.01 -3.02 -5.64
N THR A 255 11.67 -3.19 -4.51
CA THR A 255 12.63 -4.26 -4.28
C THR A 255 12.43 -4.85 -2.89
N TRP A 256 12.70 -6.14 -2.73
CA TRP A 256 12.51 -6.83 -1.47
C TRP A 256 13.50 -7.97 -1.27
N GLU A 257 13.71 -8.29 -0.03
CA GLU A 257 14.30 -9.53 0.43
C GLU A 257 13.40 -10.10 1.57
N PRO A 258 13.65 -11.26 2.10
CA PRO A 258 12.80 -11.81 3.17
C PRO A 258 12.59 -10.86 4.35
N ASN A 259 13.58 -10.02 4.67
CA ASN A 259 13.58 -9.15 5.84
C ASN A 259 13.37 -7.66 5.54
N TYR A 260 13.30 -7.23 4.28
CA TYR A 260 12.97 -5.84 3.96
C TYR A 260 12.16 -5.70 2.67
N TRP A 261 11.47 -4.61 2.56
CA TRP A 261 10.83 -4.12 1.34
C TRP A 261 11.09 -2.62 1.20
N PHE A 262 11.35 -2.17 -0.01
CA PHE A 262 11.47 -0.76 -0.33
C PHE A 262 10.83 -0.47 -1.69
N GLY A 263 10.07 0.64 -1.78
CA GLY A 263 9.51 1.12 -3.04
C GLY A 263 9.54 2.64 -3.11
N ALA A 264 9.74 3.17 -4.32
CA ALA A 264 9.72 4.59 -4.62
C ALA A 264 9.07 4.84 -5.99
N TYR A 265 8.15 5.81 -6.04
CA TYR A 265 7.32 6.07 -7.21
C TYR A 265 7.07 7.56 -7.39
N LEU A 266 7.07 7.99 -8.65
CA LEU A 266 6.44 9.22 -9.09
C LEU A 266 4.98 8.93 -9.44
N THR A 267 4.07 9.77 -9.00
CA THR A 267 2.62 9.56 -9.14
C THR A 267 1.93 10.74 -9.80
N SER A 268 0.81 10.45 -10.43
CA SER A 268 -0.06 11.44 -11.05
C SER A 268 -1.54 11.14 -10.77
N SER A 269 -2.43 11.60 -11.63
CA SER A 269 -3.88 11.52 -11.47
C SER A 269 -4.42 10.09 -11.56
N THR A 270 -5.65 9.90 -11.08
CA THR A 270 -6.42 8.65 -11.23
C THR A 270 -6.87 8.46 -12.70
N PRO A 271 -7.17 7.22 -13.15
CA PRO A 271 -7.49 6.91 -14.56
C PRO A 271 -8.63 7.73 -15.14
N ASN A 272 -9.63 8.06 -14.34
CA ASN A 272 -10.85 8.73 -14.79
C ASN A 272 -10.81 10.26 -14.61
N THR A 273 -9.66 10.82 -14.29
CA THR A 273 -9.49 12.27 -14.13
C THR A 273 -9.18 12.90 -15.48
N ALA A 274 -9.76 14.06 -15.78
CA ALA A 274 -9.40 14.82 -16.97
C ALA A 274 -7.90 15.17 -16.95
N HIS A 275 -7.21 14.86 -18.05
CA HIS A 275 -5.74 14.99 -18.17
C HIS A 275 -5.28 16.41 -18.56
N ALA A 276 -6.14 17.42 -18.43
CA ALA A 276 -5.72 18.82 -18.64
C ALA A 276 -4.62 19.20 -17.65
N LEU A 277 -3.62 19.95 -18.12
CA LEU A 277 -2.49 20.39 -17.31
C LEU A 277 -2.90 21.10 -16.02
N THR A 278 -4.06 21.75 -16.02
CA THR A 278 -4.62 22.46 -14.85
C THR A 278 -5.25 21.55 -13.80
N LYS A 279 -5.54 20.28 -14.14
CA LYS A 279 -6.20 19.32 -13.23
C LYS A 279 -5.28 18.16 -12.80
N ARG A 280 -4.04 18.17 -13.25
CA ARG A 280 -3.09 17.11 -12.90
C ARG A 280 -2.65 17.22 -11.44
N THR A 281 -2.44 16.09 -10.82
CA THR A 281 -1.70 15.96 -9.57
C THR A 281 -0.34 15.37 -9.91
N LEU A 282 0.73 15.94 -9.40
CA LEU A 282 2.06 15.35 -9.48
C LEU A 282 2.64 15.23 -8.08
N GLY A 283 3.17 14.08 -7.78
CA GLY A 283 3.79 13.81 -6.50
C GLY A 283 4.76 12.64 -6.58
N ALA A 284 5.32 12.32 -5.45
CA ALA A 284 6.17 11.15 -5.25
C ALA A 284 5.86 10.53 -3.90
N TYR A 285 6.11 9.24 -3.77
CA TYR A 285 6.14 8.60 -2.47
C TYR A 285 7.26 7.56 -2.40
N SER A 286 7.67 7.26 -1.17
CA SER A 286 8.48 6.12 -0.84
C SER A 286 7.97 5.44 0.41
N ARG A 287 8.16 4.12 0.49
CA ARG A 287 7.87 3.30 1.67
C ARG A 287 9.01 2.31 1.88
N ALA A 288 9.42 2.14 3.12
CA ALA A 288 10.43 1.19 3.54
C ALA A 288 9.90 0.39 4.72
N THR A 289 10.08 -0.93 4.67
CA THR A 289 9.65 -1.83 5.76
C THR A 289 10.76 -2.79 6.13
N TYR A 290 10.73 -3.25 7.37
CA TYR A 290 11.67 -4.22 7.89
C TYR A 290 10.96 -5.28 8.73
N GLN A 291 11.31 -6.54 8.48
CA GLN A 291 10.87 -7.68 9.26
C GLN A 291 11.86 -7.91 10.41
N ILE A 292 11.41 -7.63 11.64
CA ILE A 292 12.20 -7.88 12.86
C ILE A 292 12.26 -9.38 13.12
N ILE A 293 11.14 -10.08 12.87
CA ILE A 293 11.01 -11.53 12.99
C ILE A 293 10.32 -12.03 11.71
N GLU A 294 10.87 -13.06 11.09
CA GLU A 294 10.25 -13.79 9.98
C GLU A 294 10.67 -15.27 10.06
N THR A 295 9.74 -16.13 10.45
CA THR A 295 9.99 -17.57 10.61
C THR A 295 8.98 -18.43 9.81
N GLY A 296 8.19 -17.79 8.93
CA GLY A 296 7.09 -18.44 8.21
C GLY A 296 5.83 -18.72 9.06
N LEU A 297 5.97 -18.82 10.39
CA LEU A 297 4.86 -18.94 11.36
C LEU A 297 4.66 -17.67 12.17
N GLN A 298 5.70 -16.88 12.30
CA GLN A 298 5.75 -15.66 13.09
C GLN A 298 6.39 -14.57 12.25
N SER A 299 5.81 -13.40 12.26
CA SER A 299 6.39 -12.21 11.65
C SER A 299 6.12 -10.98 12.51
N VAL A 300 7.10 -10.11 12.60
CA VAL A 300 6.96 -8.77 13.20
C VAL A 300 7.52 -7.77 12.21
N HIS A 301 6.69 -6.85 11.80
CA HIS A 301 6.91 -5.89 10.73
C HIS A 301 6.84 -4.47 11.29
N VAL A 302 7.76 -3.62 10.86
CA VAL A 302 7.73 -2.18 11.08
C VAL A 302 8.05 -1.47 9.77
N GLY A 303 7.51 -0.29 9.58
CA GLY A 303 7.80 0.49 8.38
C GLY A 303 7.49 1.96 8.53
N ILE A 304 7.99 2.73 7.58
CA ILE A 304 7.74 4.15 7.42
C ILE A 304 7.48 4.47 5.96
N ALA A 305 6.64 5.46 5.70
CA ALA A 305 6.45 5.98 4.36
C ALA A 305 6.30 7.50 4.37
N ALA A 306 6.67 8.13 3.27
CA ALA A 306 6.47 9.55 3.04
C ALA A 306 5.95 9.78 1.63
N SER A 307 5.00 10.69 1.50
CA SER A 307 4.41 11.12 0.24
C SER A 307 4.45 12.65 0.16
N HIS A 308 4.82 13.17 -1.00
CA HIS A 308 4.83 14.61 -1.27
C HIS A 308 4.16 14.90 -2.60
N VAL A 309 3.09 15.68 -2.56
CA VAL A 309 2.46 16.27 -3.75
C VAL A 309 3.01 17.67 -3.92
N PHE A 310 3.74 17.87 -4.99
CA PHE A 310 4.39 19.15 -5.32
C PHE A 310 3.65 19.93 -6.43
N ASP A 311 2.70 19.30 -7.13
CA ASP A 311 1.77 19.98 -8.04
C ASP A 311 0.33 19.62 -7.66
N VAL A 312 -0.30 20.51 -6.90
CA VAL A 312 -1.68 20.33 -6.41
C VAL A 312 -2.66 20.77 -7.51
N PRO A 313 -3.69 19.97 -7.80
CA PRO A 313 -4.62 20.27 -8.88
C PRO A 313 -5.46 21.52 -8.60
N ASN A 314 -5.88 22.19 -9.67
CA ASN A 314 -6.94 23.18 -9.64
C ASN A 314 -8.17 22.68 -10.41
N SER A 315 -9.32 23.30 -10.22
CA SER A 315 -10.58 22.90 -10.88
C SER A 315 -10.69 23.41 -12.31
N GLY A 316 -9.76 24.23 -12.80
CA GLY A 316 -9.75 24.82 -14.14
C GLY A 316 -9.00 26.17 -14.19
N VAL A 317 -8.96 26.80 -15.34
CA VAL A 317 -8.33 28.11 -15.52
C VAL A 317 -8.99 29.15 -14.60
N GLY A 318 -8.20 29.90 -13.87
CA GLY A 318 -8.68 30.92 -12.92
C GLY A 318 -9.23 30.36 -11.60
N THR A 319 -9.13 29.06 -11.35
CA THR A 319 -9.52 28.45 -10.07
C THR A 319 -8.32 28.25 -9.14
N ALA A 320 -8.60 28.16 -7.84
CA ALA A 320 -7.57 27.93 -6.85
C ALA A 320 -6.98 26.52 -6.93
N ARG A 321 -5.68 26.40 -6.68
CA ARG A 321 -5.09 25.12 -6.27
C ARG A 321 -5.63 24.79 -4.88
N SER A 322 -6.31 23.68 -4.77
CA SER A 322 -6.99 23.30 -3.55
C SER A 322 -6.92 21.80 -3.29
N PHE A 323 -7.01 21.46 -2.04
CA PHE A 323 -7.05 20.11 -1.52
C PHE A 323 -8.21 19.97 -0.54
N THR A 324 -8.91 18.86 -0.58
CA THR A 324 -10.01 18.54 0.35
C THR A 324 -9.80 17.13 0.88
N MET A 325 -9.82 16.98 2.20
CA MET A 325 -9.92 15.67 2.84
C MET A 325 -11.36 15.45 3.25
N SER A 326 -11.92 14.33 2.81
CA SER A 326 -13.29 13.99 3.17
C SER A 326 -13.48 12.48 3.18
N GLU A 327 -14.28 11.97 4.14
CA GLU A 327 -14.58 10.56 4.23
C GLU A 327 -15.94 10.32 4.90
N ARG A 328 -16.53 9.15 4.58
CA ARG A 328 -17.76 8.60 5.15
C ARG A 328 -17.44 7.81 6.42
N PRO A 329 -18.46 7.38 7.19
CA PRO A 329 -18.32 6.24 8.08
C PRO A 329 -17.77 5.01 7.32
N GLU A 330 -17.12 4.09 8.01
CA GLU A 330 -16.49 2.90 7.41
C GLU A 330 -17.51 1.88 6.86
N LEU A 331 -18.57 2.38 6.25
CA LEU A 331 -19.60 1.63 5.52
C LEU A 331 -20.03 2.45 4.29
N ARG A 332 -19.87 1.89 3.09
CA ARG A 332 -20.09 2.61 1.82
C ARG A 332 -21.43 2.27 1.16
N ILE A 333 -22.50 2.22 1.95
CA ILE A 333 -23.89 2.06 1.47
C ILE A 333 -24.52 3.44 1.32
N ASP A 334 -24.51 4.24 2.39
CA ASP A 334 -24.99 5.62 2.35
C ASP A 334 -23.89 6.55 1.81
N PRO A 335 -24.20 7.49 0.90
CA PRO A 335 -23.21 8.41 0.32
C PRO A 335 -22.81 9.56 1.25
N THR A 336 -23.41 9.72 2.42
CA THR A 336 -23.17 10.86 3.31
C THR A 336 -21.75 10.90 3.82
N VAL A 337 -21.10 12.04 3.62
CA VAL A 337 -19.75 12.35 4.08
C VAL A 337 -19.85 13.09 5.40
N LEU A 338 -19.28 12.53 6.47
CA LEU A 338 -19.23 13.17 7.79
C LEU A 338 -17.99 14.04 7.96
N LEU A 339 -16.80 13.44 7.77
CA LEU A 339 -15.54 14.17 7.79
C LEU A 339 -15.37 14.97 6.52
N ASN A 340 -15.13 16.27 6.63
CA ASN A 340 -14.88 17.12 5.46
C ASN A 340 -14.21 18.44 5.86
N THR A 341 -12.96 18.63 5.41
CA THR A 341 -12.22 19.89 5.61
C THR A 341 -12.81 21.05 4.81
N GLY A 342 -13.61 20.75 3.78
CA GLY A 342 -13.84 21.69 2.70
C GLY A 342 -12.57 21.97 1.88
N PRO A 343 -12.63 22.84 0.87
CA PRO A 343 -11.48 23.23 0.08
C PRO A 343 -10.48 24.04 0.93
N LEU A 344 -9.25 23.55 1.08
CA LEU A 344 -8.21 24.19 1.90
C LEU A 344 -7.47 25.31 1.17
N GLY A 345 -7.67 25.46 -0.14
CA GLY A 345 -7.07 26.50 -0.97
C GLY A 345 -8.11 27.47 -1.53
N THR A 346 -7.72 28.74 -1.64
CA THR A 346 -8.45 29.81 -2.32
C THR A 346 -7.52 30.50 -3.33
N LEU A 347 -8.06 31.36 -4.21
CA LEU A 347 -7.21 32.14 -5.15
C LEU A 347 -6.18 33.01 -4.42
N ALA A 348 -6.56 33.61 -3.30
CA ALA A 348 -5.66 34.41 -2.48
C ALA A 348 -4.65 33.56 -1.69
N ASN A 349 -5.09 32.39 -1.24
CA ASN A 349 -4.32 31.48 -0.40
C ASN A 349 -4.34 30.05 -0.99
N PRO A 350 -3.67 29.79 -2.11
CA PRO A 350 -3.67 28.48 -2.74
C PRO A 350 -2.88 27.46 -1.91
N VAL A 351 -3.27 26.20 -1.99
CA VAL A 351 -2.44 25.09 -1.51
C VAL A 351 -1.22 24.95 -2.42
N THR A 352 -0.05 24.93 -1.83
CA THR A 352 1.23 24.86 -2.57
C THR A 352 1.78 23.44 -2.63
N SER A 353 1.61 22.67 -1.58
CA SER A 353 2.01 21.26 -1.52
C SER A 353 1.26 20.52 -0.40
N VAL A 354 1.30 19.20 -0.46
CA VAL A 354 0.76 18.33 0.60
C VAL A 354 1.77 17.24 0.88
N GLN A 355 2.11 17.03 2.16
CA GLN A 355 2.93 15.93 2.62
C GLN A 355 2.11 14.99 3.48
N ILE A 356 2.35 13.68 3.35
CA ILE A 356 1.78 12.66 4.23
C ILE A 356 2.92 11.78 4.71
N TYR A 357 3.07 11.66 6.02
CA TYR A 357 4.01 10.78 6.68
C TYR A 357 3.25 9.63 7.31
N ASN A 358 3.76 8.42 7.16
CA ASN A 358 3.19 7.19 7.70
C ASN A 358 4.22 6.46 8.55
N ALA A 359 3.78 5.97 9.71
CA ALA A 359 4.48 4.96 10.49
C ALA A 359 3.56 3.75 10.64
N GLU A 360 4.10 2.54 10.43
CA GLU A 360 3.33 1.31 10.40
C GLU A 360 3.97 0.21 11.20
N SER A 361 3.14 -0.69 11.72
CA SER A 361 3.57 -1.92 12.35
C SER A 361 2.55 -3.02 12.17
N ALA A 362 3.01 -4.27 12.07
CA ALA A 362 2.14 -5.43 12.08
C ALA A 362 2.86 -6.64 12.66
N ALA A 363 2.08 -7.59 13.18
CA ALA A 363 2.60 -8.84 13.71
C ALA A 363 1.62 -9.98 13.43
N ALA A 364 2.17 -11.16 13.14
CA ALA A 364 1.41 -12.39 13.00
C ALA A 364 2.09 -13.51 13.81
N PHE A 365 1.32 -14.21 14.65
CA PHE A 365 1.76 -15.32 15.48
C PHE A 365 0.71 -16.43 15.42
N GLY A 366 0.91 -17.41 14.55
CA GLY A 366 -0.10 -18.44 14.32
C GLY A 366 -1.42 -17.86 13.84
N GLY A 367 -2.50 -18.01 14.62
CA GLY A 367 -3.81 -17.43 14.32
C GLY A 367 -3.97 -15.96 14.70
N LEU A 368 -3.08 -15.42 15.54
CA LEU A 368 -3.13 -14.01 15.96
C LEU A 368 -2.50 -13.11 14.91
N PHE A 369 -3.19 -12.02 14.59
CA PHE A 369 -2.69 -10.94 13.72
C PHE A 369 -3.01 -9.59 14.34
N ALA A 370 -2.08 -8.65 14.27
CA ALA A 370 -2.28 -7.26 14.65
C ALA A 370 -1.62 -6.33 13.64
N GLN A 371 -2.21 -5.15 13.44
CA GLN A 371 -1.71 -4.13 12.53
C GLN A 371 -2.10 -2.73 13.02
N ALA A 372 -1.21 -1.77 12.86
CA ALA A 372 -1.48 -0.37 13.17
C ALA A 372 -0.76 0.54 12.19
N GLU A 373 -1.37 1.68 11.87
CA GLU A 373 -0.76 2.77 11.11
C GLU A 373 -1.13 4.12 11.73
N TYR A 374 -0.20 5.05 11.66
CA TYR A 374 -0.38 6.45 12.02
C TYR A 374 0.02 7.33 10.86
N PHE A 375 -0.79 8.34 10.56
CA PHE A 375 -0.57 9.28 9.47
C PHE A 375 -0.58 10.70 9.98
N ARG A 376 0.40 11.50 9.54
CA ARG A 376 0.41 12.95 9.67
C ARG A 376 0.36 13.58 8.30
N THR A 377 -0.69 14.36 8.03
CA THR A 377 -0.86 15.12 6.80
C THR A 377 -0.58 16.60 7.06
N VAL A 378 0.31 17.19 6.28
CA VAL A 378 0.64 18.62 6.32
C VAL A 378 0.25 19.25 4.99
N VAL A 379 -0.60 20.28 5.03
CA VAL A 379 -1.08 21.02 3.85
C VAL A 379 -0.50 22.42 3.89
N ASN A 380 0.46 22.70 3.02
CA ASN A 380 1.08 24.01 2.92
C ASN A 380 0.20 24.97 2.13
N ARG A 381 -0.06 26.15 2.71
CA ARG A 381 -0.96 27.15 2.16
C ARG A 381 -0.24 28.50 2.04
N ARG A 382 -0.24 29.11 0.85
CA ARG A 382 0.36 30.43 0.69
C ARG A 382 -0.45 31.48 1.46
N GLY A 383 0.23 32.29 2.27
CA GLY A 383 -0.40 33.36 3.05
C GLY A 383 -1.27 32.92 4.21
N LYS A 384 -1.24 31.64 4.58
CA LYS A 384 -1.84 31.06 5.78
C LYS A 384 -0.83 30.14 6.47
N THR A 385 -1.05 29.85 7.74
CA THR A 385 -0.32 28.77 8.41
C THR A 385 -0.69 27.42 7.80
N ASP A 386 0.24 26.48 7.84
CA ASP A 386 0.01 25.13 7.39
C ASP A 386 -1.11 24.47 8.20
N ALA A 387 -1.92 23.64 7.53
CA ALA A 387 -2.91 22.82 8.23
C ALA A 387 -2.33 21.42 8.44
N THR A 388 -2.47 20.91 9.66
CA THR A 388 -1.93 19.60 10.05
C THR A 388 -3.03 18.70 10.61
N PHE A 389 -3.07 17.46 10.13
CA PHE A 389 -4.06 16.48 10.53
C PHE A 389 -3.37 15.18 10.95
N ASP A 390 -3.77 14.66 12.10
CA ASP A 390 -3.30 13.40 12.66
C ASP A 390 -4.43 12.36 12.62
N THR A 391 -4.13 11.20 12.00
CA THR A 391 -5.08 10.10 11.86
C THR A 391 -4.37 8.78 12.11
N GLY A 392 -5.08 7.77 12.57
CA GLY A 392 -4.47 6.47 12.81
C GLY A 392 -5.49 5.39 13.16
N TYR A 393 -5.07 4.14 13.05
CA TYR A 393 -5.87 3.00 13.47
C TYR A 393 -4.98 1.90 14.07
N GLY A 394 -5.63 1.05 14.86
CA GLY A 394 -5.10 -0.21 15.32
C GLY A 394 -6.15 -1.30 15.16
N GLN A 395 -5.73 -2.46 14.68
CA GLN A 395 -6.62 -3.63 14.50
C GLN A 395 -5.94 -4.91 14.93
N ILE A 396 -6.75 -5.85 15.38
CA ILE A 396 -6.32 -7.18 15.84
C ILE A 396 -7.31 -8.22 15.36
N SER A 397 -6.83 -9.42 15.07
CA SER A 397 -7.69 -10.57 14.80
C SER A 397 -7.13 -11.88 15.32
N TYR A 398 -8.02 -12.84 15.50
CA TYR A 398 -7.68 -14.23 15.79
C TYR A 398 -8.41 -15.17 14.85
N THR A 399 -7.64 -16.01 14.16
CA THR A 399 -8.13 -16.95 13.15
C THR A 399 -8.10 -18.38 13.66
N ILE A 400 -9.22 -19.08 13.53
CA ILE A 400 -9.36 -20.51 13.78
C ILE A 400 -9.44 -21.22 12.42
N GLY A 401 -8.64 -22.26 12.22
CA GLY A 401 -8.62 -23.03 10.96
C GLY A 401 -7.83 -22.38 9.81
N GLY A 402 -7.03 -21.35 10.09
CA GLY A 402 -6.18 -20.68 9.11
C GLY A 402 -5.26 -19.65 9.77
N ARG A 403 -4.59 -18.86 8.98
CA ARG A 403 -3.74 -17.76 9.46
C ARG A 403 -3.47 -16.73 8.35
N ARG A 404 -3.08 -15.53 8.74
CA ARG A 404 -2.49 -14.53 7.85
C ARG A 404 -0.98 -14.74 7.74
N THR A 405 -0.41 -14.49 6.57
CA THR A 405 1.02 -14.65 6.32
C THR A 405 1.61 -13.40 5.70
N TYR A 406 2.87 -13.13 6.02
CA TYR A 406 3.61 -12.05 5.40
C TYR A 406 3.90 -12.35 3.93
N THR A 407 3.84 -11.32 3.10
CA THR A 407 4.10 -11.38 1.67
C THR A 407 5.20 -10.37 1.32
N ALA A 408 6.41 -10.87 1.08
CA ALA A 408 7.60 -10.05 0.94
C ALA A 408 7.53 -9.07 -0.25
N ASN A 409 6.95 -9.46 -1.40
CA ASN A 409 6.91 -8.64 -2.61
C ASN A 409 6.02 -7.38 -2.52
N CYS A 410 5.19 -7.27 -1.49
CA CYS A 410 4.39 -6.08 -1.19
C CYS A 410 4.72 -5.46 0.17
N GLY A 411 5.56 -6.11 0.99
CA GLY A 411 5.74 -5.71 2.37
C GLY A 411 4.41 -5.65 3.12
N CYS A 412 3.54 -6.66 2.96
CA CYS A 412 2.16 -6.66 3.45
C CYS A 412 1.72 -8.06 3.90
N TYR A 413 0.47 -8.23 4.28
CA TYR A 413 -0.08 -9.49 4.76
C TYR A 413 -1.18 -10.01 3.82
N SER A 414 -1.17 -11.32 3.55
CA SER A 414 -2.21 -12.02 2.80
C SER A 414 -3.47 -12.22 3.64
N GLY A 415 -4.58 -12.53 2.98
CA GLY A 415 -5.78 -13.06 3.60
C GLY A 415 -5.60 -14.48 4.15
N VAL A 416 -6.67 -14.99 4.76
CA VAL A 416 -6.69 -16.32 5.34
C VAL A 416 -7.08 -17.36 4.29
N ASN A 417 -6.26 -18.39 4.15
CA ASN A 417 -6.63 -19.61 3.43
C ASN A 417 -6.99 -20.69 4.46
N PRO A 418 -8.22 -21.23 4.44
CA PRO A 418 -8.61 -22.32 5.34
C PRO A 418 -7.70 -23.54 5.17
N VAL A 419 -7.24 -24.10 6.28
CA VAL A 419 -6.51 -25.39 6.27
C VAL A 419 -7.38 -26.50 5.68
N THR A 420 -8.67 -26.49 6.06
CA THR A 420 -9.69 -27.39 5.51
C THR A 420 -10.82 -26.51 4.94
N PRO A 421 -11.12 -26.60 3.63
CA PRO A 421 -12.23 -25.87 3.04
C PRO A 421 -13.57 -26.29 3.64
N PHE A 422 -14.55 -25.40 3.66
CA PHE A 422 -15.91 -25.66 4.11
C PHE A 422 -16.54 -26.83 3.33
N ASN A 423 -16.98 -27.83 4.06
CA ASN A 423 -17.73 -28.96 3.55
C ASN A 423 -18.76 -29.43 4.56
N PRO A 424 -20.02 -29.02 4.42
CA PRO A 424 -21.06 -29.33 5.41
C PRO A 424 -21.36 -30.83 5.53
N LEU A 425 -21.10 -31.61 4.47
CA LEU A 425 -21.32 -33.07 4.49
C LEU A 425 -20.28 -33.80 5.35
N LYS A 426 -19.10 -33.19 5.55
CA LYS A 426 -18.03 -33.71 6.40
C LYS A 426 -17.95 -33.03 7.76
N GLY A 427 -18.76 -32.00 8.00
CA GLY A 427 -18.70 -31.20 9.19
C GLY A 427 -17.57 -30.18 9.20
N ASP A 428 -16.89 -29.95 8.07
CA ASP A 428 -15.81 -29.00 7.95
C ASP A 428 -16.38 -27.57 7.85
N VAL A 429 -15.93 -26.66 8.71
CA VAL A 429 -16.46 -25.29 8.81
C VAL A 429 -15.66 -24.25 8.03
N GLY A 430 -14.53 -24.61 7.42
CA GLY A 430 -13.60 -23.66 6.82
C GLY A 430 -12.77 -22.96 7.89
N ALA A 431 -12.51 -21.65 7.74
CA ALA A 431 -11.82 -20.85 8.76
C ALA A 431 -12.72 -19.70 9.26
N LEU A 432 -12.59 -19.38 10.52
CA LEU A 432 -13.28 -18.26 11.18
C LEU A 432 -12.24 -17.28 11.71
N GLU A 433 -12.44 -15.98 11.46
CA GLU A 433 -11.57 -14.92 11.97
C GLU A 433 -12.41 -13.87 12.69
N PHE A 434 -12.12 -13.67 13.97
CA PHE A 434 -12.71 -12.64 14.81
C PHE A 434 -11.78 -11.44 14.84
N ALA A 435 -12.31 -10.25 14.67
CA ALA A 435 -11.51 -9.04 14.51
C ALA A 435 -12.08 -7.86 15.29
N ALA A 436 -11.19 -6.97 15.72
CA ALA A 436 -11.55 -5.69 16.32
C ALA A 436 -10.63 -4.59 15.76
N ARG A 437 -11.18 -3.37 15.57
CA ARG A 437 -10.45 -2.18 15.12
C ARG A 437 -10.94 -0.95 15.87
N VAL A 438 -9.99 -0.07 16.18
CA VAL A 438 -10.26 1.33 16.53
C VAL A 438 -9.59 2.19 15.49
N SER A 439 -10.31 3.14 14.90
CA SER A 439 -9.78 4.14 13.98
C SER A 439 -10.17 5.54 14.41
N VAL A 440 -9.24 6.48 14.30
CA VAL A 440 -9.44 7.88 14.68
C VAL A 440 -8.95 8.77 13.56
N ALA A 441 -9.80 9.66 13.09
CA ALA A 441 -9.43 10.70 12.13
C ALA A 441 -9.87 12.06 12.64
N ASN A 442 -8.91 12.97 12.87
CA ASN A 442 -9.17 14.35 13.25
C ASN A 442 -8.77 15.27 12.09
N LEU A 443 -9.77 15.90 11.47
CA LEU A 443 -9.60 16.86 10.39
C LEU A 443 -9.88 18.30 10.86
N THR A 444 -9.76 18.56 12.16
CA THR A 444 -9.89 19.88 12.77
C THR A 444 -8.51 20.37 13.18
N ASP A 445 -8.15 21.56 12.73
CA ASP A 445 -6.87 22.21 13.04
C ASP A 445 -7.07 23.70 13.31
N GLN A 446 -6.39 24.24 14.32
CA GLN A 446 -6.42 25.66 14.72
C GLN A 446 -7.85 26.21 14.91
N PHE A 447 -8.79 25.37 15.34
CA PHE A 447 -10.19 25.72 15.55
C PHE A 447 -10.57 25.69 17.03
N ASP A 448 -11.05 26.82 17.51
CA ASP A 448 -11.67 26.97 18.83
C ASP A 448 -13.15 27.39 18.66
N PRO A 449 -14.11 26.51 19.02
CA PRO A 449 -15.53 26.81 18.84
C PRO A 449 -16.01 27.98 19.66
N THR A 450 -15.27 28.41 20.70
CA THR A 450 -15.64 29.55 21.56
C THR A 450 -15.21 30.89 20.96
N VAL A 451 -14.30 30.89 19.99
CA VAL A 451 -13.75 32.06 19.33
C VAL A 451 -14.51 32.35 18.03
N LEU A 452 -14.74 33.64 17.71
CA LEU A 452 -15.36 33.99 16.43
C LEU A 452 -14.54 33.49 15.24
N ALA A 453 -15.19 32.93 14.24
CA ALA A 453 -14.54 32.42 13.03
C ALA A 453 -13.69 33.51 12.33
N ALA A 454 -14.13 34.75 12.34
CA ALA A 454 -13.39 35.88 11.77
C ALA A 454 -12.06 36.17 12.50
N ALA A 455 -11.92 35.76 13.76
CA ALA A 455 -10.70 35.88 14.55
C ALA A 455 -9.75 34.69 14.40
N GLN A 456 -10.13 33.70 13.65
CA GLN A 456 -9.38 32.47 13.40
C GLN A 456 -9.11 32.27 11.89
N PRO A 457 -8.29 33.08 11.24
CA PRO A 457 -8.18 33.08 9.76
C PRO A 457 -7.60 31.81 9.18
N ASN A 458 -6.96 30.98 10.00
CA ASN A 458 -6.27 29.76 9.57
C ASN A 458 -6.99 28.46 9.93
N PHE A 459 -8.09 28.52 10.67
CA PHE A 459 -8.76 27.32 11.17
C PHE A 459 -9.26 26.40 10.05
N VAL A 460 -9.28 25.11 10.35
CA VAL A 460 -9.98 24.06 9.61
C VAL A 460 -10.89 23.33 10.58
N ASN A 461 -12.13 23.10 10.19
CA ASN A 461 -13.14 22.45 11.00
C ASN A 461 -13.76 21.28 10.21
N GLY A 462 -12.94 20.26 9.95
CA GLY A 462 -13.35 19.07 9.20
C GLY A 462 -14.07 18.03 10.04
N GLY A 463 -14.04 18.17 11.36
CA GLY A 463 -14.61 17.24 12.34
C GLY A 463 -13.61 16.17 12.77
N LYS A 464 -14.00 15.41 13.80
CA LYS A 464 -13.28 14.25 14.32
C LYS A 464 -14.20 13.05 14.29
N GLN A 465 -13.71 11.92 13.78
CA GLN A 465 -14.44 10.66 13.72
C GLN A 465 -13.64 9.56 14.41
N THR A 466 -14.31 8.84 15.31
CA THR A 466 -13.78 7.63 15.94
C THR A 466 -14.71 6.47 15.60
N ASN A 467 -14.15 5.38 15.06
CA ASN A 467 -14.90 4.17 14.80
C ASN A 467 -14.36 3.03 15.65
N TYR A 468 -15.27 2.27 16.24
CA TYR A 468 -15.02 1.00 16.92
C TYR A 468 -15.68 -0.09 16.10
N THR A 469 -14.90 -0.99 15.53
CA THR A 469 -15.40 -2.03 14.62
C THR A 469 -15.13 -3.41 15.19
N LEU A 470 -16.17 -4.25 15.22
CA LEU A 470 -16.04 -5.68 15.46
C LEU A 470 -16.35 -6.41 14.16
N GLY A 471 -15.58 -7.44 13.84
CA GLY A 471 -15.70 -8.21 12.61
C GLY A 471 -15.70 -9.71 12.83
N LEU A 472 -16.47 -10.40 12.00
CA LEU A 472 -16.43 -11.86 11.85
C LEU A 472 -16.27 -12.17 10.38
N ASN A 473 -15.17 -12.84 10.02
CA ASN A 473 -14.93 -13.33 8.67
C ASN A 473 -15.05 -14.86 8.67
N TRP A 474 -15.82 -15.38 7.72
CA TRP A 474 -16.01 -16.81 7.53
C TRP A 474 -15.50 -17.21 6.15
N TYR A 475 -14.33 -17.81 6.11
CA TYR A 475 -13.66 -18.27 4.91
C TYR A 475 -14.12 -19.68 4.56
N TRP A 476 -14.90 -19.83 3.50
CA TRP A 476 -15.31 -21.15 3.00
C TRP A 476 -14.16 -21.87 2.31
N ASN A 477 -13.42 -21.15 1.50
CA ASN A 477 -12.23 -21.63 0.81
C ASN A 477 -11.36 -20.42 0.39
N SER A 478 -10.36 -20.63 -0.47
CA SER A 478 -9.50 -19.56 -0.99
C SER A 478 -10.20 -18.57 -1.93
N ILE A 479 -11.45 -18.84 -2.33
CA ILE A 479 -12.20 -18.09 -3.35
C ILE A 479 -13.40 -17.36 -2.73
N MET A 480 -14.07 -17.99 -1.77
CA MET A 480 -15.36 -17.54 -1.23
C MET A 480 -15.27 -17.28 0.26
N LEU A 481 -15.81 -16.14 0.68
CA LEU A 481 -15.91 -15.78 2.10
C LEU A 481 -17.09 -14.85 2.38
N TRP A 482 -17.54 -14.89 3.62
CA TRP A 482 -18.46 -13.92 4.21
C TRP A 482 -17.73 -13.04 5.21
N LYS A 483 -18.13 -11.77 5.29
CA LYS A 483 -17.72 -10.83 6.34
C LYS A 483 -18.94 -10.20 6.96
N PHE A 484 -18.90 -10.03 8.27
CA PHE A 484 -19.92 -9.32 9.04
C PHE A 484 -19.22 -8.30 9.93
N ASN A 485 -19.69 -7.06 9.92
CA ASN A 485 -19.16 -5.99 10.75
C ASN A 485 -20.25 -5.33 11.55
N TYR A 486 -19.98 -5.06 12.82
CA TYR A 486 -20.64 -4.05 13.62
C TYR A 486 -19.69 -2.86 13.77
N ILE A 487 -20.18 -1.64 13.53
CA ILE A 487 -19.40 -0.42 13.64
C ILE A 487 -20.15 0.58 14.49
N HIS A 488 -19.54 1.04 15.59
CA HIS A 488 -19.96 2.21 16.33
C HIS A 488 -19.13 3.40 15.87
N THR A 489 -19.78 4.42 15.30
CA THR A 489 -19.16 5.66 14.85
C THR A 489 -19.56 6.78 15.79
N ASP A 490 -18.54 7.48 16.32
CA ASP A 490 -18.68 8.71 17.09
C ASP A 490 -18.05 9.84 16.27
N PHE A 491 -18.88 10.78 15.79
CA PHE A 491 -18.45 11.91 14.98
C PHE A 491 -18.73 13.21 15.72
N ASP A 492 -17.69 14.02 15.91
CA ASP A 492 -17.71 15.30 16.59
C ASP A 492 -17.40 16.44 15.62
N ARG A 493 -18.23 17.46 15.67
CA ARG A 493 -18.01 18.74 14.97
C ARG A 493 -18.77 19.85 15.66
N PHE A 494 -18.31 21.09 15.54
CA PHE A 494 -19.02 22.27 16.01
C PHE A 494 -19.30 23.22 14.86
N ASN A 495 -20.40 23.97 14.94
CA ASN A 495 -20.62 25.11 14.08
C ASN A 495 -19.59 26.20 14.41
N PRO A 496 -18.92 26.81 13.42
CA PRO A 496 -18.08 27.97 13.66
C PRO A 496 -18.92 29.12 14.25
N ARG A 497 -18.43 29.70 15.32
CA ARG A 497 -19.08 30.85 15.94
C ARG A 497 -19.03 32.09 15.02
N THR A 498 -20.18 32.70 14.76
CA THR A 498 -20.32 33.91 13.96
C THR A 498 -21.03 34.99 14.79
N ALA A 499 -21.16 36.22 14.30
CA ALA A 499 -21.95 37.24 14.96
C ALA A 499 -23.43 36.83 15.17
N ALA A 500 -23.96 35.99 14.27
CA ALA A 500 -25.32 35.45 14.36
C ALA A 500 -25.43 34.15 15.23
N ILE A 501 -24.32 33.46 15.46
CA ILE A 501 -24.25 32.24 16.25
C ILE A 501 -23.38 32.52 17.47
N ALA A 502 -24.01 32.94 18.56
CA ALA A 502 -23.30 33.40 19.78
C ALA A 502 -22.69 32.23 20.59
N THR A 503 -23.28 31.04 20.53
CA THR A 503 -22.84 29.84 21.27
C THR A 503 -22.43 28.73 20.32
N PRO A 504 -21.37 27.97 20.64
CA PRO A 504 -21.00 26.79 19.87
C PRO A 504 -22.18 25.80 19.82
N ILE A 505 -22.54 25.36 18.64
CA ILE A 505 -23.57 24.34 18.44
C ILE A 505 -22.86 23.04 18.04
N PRO A 506 -22.98 21.94 18.81
CA PRO A 506 -22.47 20.66 18.40
C PRO A 506 -23.24 20.14 17.17
N LEU A 507 -22.51 19.56 16.22
CA LEU A 507 -23.03 18.95 14.99
C LEU A 507 -22.61 17.49 14.90
N GLY A 508 -22.46 16.83 16.04
CA GLY A 508 -22.01 15.44 16.15
C GLY A 508 -23.06 14.43 15.73
N LEU A 509 -22.62 13.19 15.53
CA LEU A 509 -23.46 12.05 15.25
C LEU A 509 -22.88 10.79 15.88
N LYS A 510 -23.66 10.10 16.72
CA LYS A 510 -23.36 8.75 17.16
C LYS A 510 -24.26 7.78 16.43
N VAL A 511 -23.65 6.78 15.79
CA VAL A 511 -24.40 5.84 14.97
C VAL A 511 -23.80 4.44 15.04
N ASP A 512 -24.69 3.45 15.19
CA ASP A 512 -24.35 2.04 15.06
C ASP A 512 -24.69 1.56 13.65
N SER A 513 -23.86 0.72 13.07
CA SER A 513 -24.16 0.06 11.79
C SER A 513 -23.86 -1.42 11.85
N LEU A 514 -24.68 -2.19 11.14
CA LEU A 514 -24.46 -3.61 10.87
C LEU A 514 -24.35 -3.80 9.37
N SER A 515 -23.35 -4.58 8.95
CA SER A 515 -23.12 -4.84 7.54
C SER A 515 -22.59 -6.24 7.30
N GLY A 516 -22.83 -6.74 6.11
CA GLY A 516 -22.31 -8.00 5.62
C GLY A 516 -21.80 -7.87 4.20
N ARG A 517 -20.83 -8.69 3.85
CA ARG A 517 -20.27 -8.84 2.50
C ARG A 517 -20.19 -10.31 2.14
N PHE A 518 -20.70 -10.65 0.96
CA PHE A 518 -20.33 -11.88 0.28
C PHE A 518 -19.29 -11.56 -0.78
N GLN A 519 -18.22 -12.33 -0.78
CA GLN A 519 -17.08 -12.09 -1.67
C GLN A 519 -16.72 -13.37 -2.42
N VAL A 520 -16.54 -13.23 -3.75
CA VAL A 520 -16.00 -14.27 -4.63
C VAL A 520 -14.82 -13.68 -5.39
N MET A 521 -13.73 -14.45 -5.52
CA MET A 521 -12.53 -14.07 -6.26
C MET A 521 -12.01 -15.25 -7.09
N PHE A 522 -11.45 -14.97 -8.25
CA PHE A 522 -10.89 -15.96 -9.16
C PHE A 522 -9.72 -15.43 -9.96
#